data_7dc97bd326876ab17051a570dea070d6
#
_entry.id   7dc97bd326876ab17051a570dea070d6
#
_cell.length_a   1.000
_cell.length_b   1.000
_cell.length_c   1.000
_cell.angle_alpha   90.00
_cell.angle_beta   90.00
_cell.angle_gamma   90.00
#
_symmetry.space_group_name_H-M   'P 1'
#
loop_
_entity.id
_entity.type
_entity.pdbx_description
1 polymer ?
#
loop_
_entity_poly.entity_id
_entity_poly.type
_entity_poly.pdbx_seq_one_letter_code
_entity_poly.pdbx_strand_id
1 'polypeptide(L)'
;MTQPKIAINTDYLDAFANLPQGVQKKARQFVEKFRRDPTASAINYEKIERAKDPKVRSVRIDQGYRAIVVAPPLGDVYLLVWVDKHDEAYRWAENRVFEVNARGAMEVYEVQEPAPPAAPAPTAKEVPEPALLDGFSDGDLNLVGVPQPLVPAVRALRSQQDLDHLSRYLPTSAADAVMCLVAGYSLEQVLEELTRAPEEEPPVAEPPKVEPEDFLQALQHPESQQTFHVVESEEDLAEILNAPLERWRIFLHPTQRRLATQNFRGPARVLGGAGTGKTVVLLHRAAHLARKVFNQPQDRILVTTYTRNLANDLRDNLSRLCPDVSDRIEVTNLHRWAHEYLAS
;
A
#
# COMPACT_ATOMS: atom_id res chain seq x y z
N MET A 1 -12.19 6.65 30.75
CA MET A 1 -11.13 6.99 29.77
C MET A 1 -11.13 5.86 28.77
N THR A 2 -11.38 6.13 27.51
CA THR A 2 -11.29 5.15 26.42
C THR A 2 -9.84 4.69 26.30
N GLN A 3 -9.63 3.40 26.13
CA GLN A 3 -8.30 2.85 25.94
C GLN A 3 -7.76 3.34 24.59
N PRO A 4 -6.52 3.87 24.53
CA PRO A 4 -5.96 4.34 23.27
C PRO A 4 -5.89 3.21 22.26
N LYS A 5 -6.18 3.54 21.00
CA LYS A 5 -6.13 2.60 19.89
C LYS A 5 -4.81 2.72 19.15
N ILE A 6 -4.34 1.62 18.61
CA ILE A 6 -3.15 1.57 17.76
C ILE A 6 -3.56 1.05 16.39
N ALA A 7 -3.08 1.70 15.35
CA ALA A 7 -3.12 1.17 14.00
C ALA A 7 -1.69 0.91 13.51
N ILE A 8 -1.46 -0.25 12.93
CA ILE A 8 -0.16 -0.68 12.44
C ILE A 8 -0.16 -0.60 10.92
N ASN A 9 0.80 0.14 10.39
CA ASN A 9 1.03 0.26 8.94
C ASN A 9 1.69 -1.02 8.40
N THR A 10 1.38 -1.40 7.18
CA THR A 10 2.02 -2.54 6.48
C THR A 10 3.54 -2.39 6.38
N ASP A 11 4.05 -1.17 6.16
CA ASP A 11 5.48 -0.89 6.12
C ASP A 11 6.16 -1.19 7.45
N TYR A 12 5.47 -0.94 8.60
CA TYR A 12 5.98 -1.33 9.92
C TYR A 12 6.14 -2.84 10.02
N LEU A 13 5.16 -3.61 9.53
CA LEU A 13 5.21 -5.07 9.58
C LEU A 13 6.34 -5.64 8.72
N ASP A 14 6.56 -5.07 7.54
CA ASP A 14 7.67 -5.45 6.66
C ASP A 14 9.03 -5.12 7.29
N ALA A 15 9.17 -3.93 7.85
CA ALA A 15 10.38 -3.53 8.56
C ALA A 15 10.63 -4.42 9.80
N PHE A 16 9.58 -4.65 10.60
CA PHE A 16 9.63 -5.50 11.80
C PHE A 16 10.09 -6.93 11.48
N ALA A 17 9.59 -7.53 10.41
CA ALA A 17 9.94 -8.88 10.00
C ALA A 17 11.42 -9.02 9.58
N ASN A 18 12.01 -7.94 9.09
CA ASN A 18 13.43 -7.90 8.71
C ASN A 18 14.39 -7.62 9.90
N LEU A 19 13.86 -7.35 11.10
CA LEU A 19 14.67 -7.14 12.28
C LEU A 19 15.32 -8.46 12.78
N PRO A 20 16.51 -8.38 13.43
CA PRO A 20 17.07 -9.52 14.16
C PRO A 20 16.10 -10.04 15.23
N GLN A 21 16.03 -11.35 15.44
CA GLN A 21 15.06 -11.98 16.37
C GLN A 21 15.08 -11.36 17.79
N GLY A 22 16.28 -11.02 18.31
CA GLY A 22 16.40 -10.37 19.61
C GLY A 22 15.76 -8.97 19.66
N VAL A 23 15.80 -8.24 18.54
CA VAL A 23 15.17 -6.91 18.39
C VAL A 23 13.67 -7.06 18.18
N GLN A 24 13.21 -8.04 17.39
CA GLN A 24 11.79 -8.34 17.24
C GLN A 24 11.10 -8.60 18.58
N LYS A 25 11.76 -9.37 19.49
CA LYS A 25 11.23 -9.61 20.83
C LYS A 25 11.04 -8.30 21.61
N LYS A 26 12.02 -7.40 21.56
CA LYS A 26 11.94 -6.08 22.23
C LYS A 26 10.88 -5.18 21.58
N ALA A 27 10.79 -5.20 20.26
CA ALA A 27 9.78 -4.43 19.53
C ALA A 27 8.35 -4.90 19.85
N ARG A 28 8.12 -6.22 19.99
CA ARG A 28 6.82 -6.76 20.47
C ARG A 28 6.49 -6.25 21.88
N GLN A 29 7.43 -6.36 22.82
CA GLN A 29 7.25 -5.85 24.19
C GLN A 29 6.99 -4.34 24.21
N PHE A 30 7.61 -3.60 23.31
CA PHE A 30 7.34 -2.18 23.14
C PHE A 30 5.89 -1.95 22.67
N VAL A 31 5.43 -2.64 21.60
CA VAL A 31 4.07 -2.45 21.08
C VAL A 31 3.00 -2.80 22.12
N GLU A 32 3.20 -3.87 22.90
CA GLU A 32 2.32 -4.24 24.01
C GLU A 32 2.23 -3.13 25.08
N LYS A 33 3.38 -2.55 25.48
CA LYS A 33 3.42 -1.45 26.45
C LYS A 33 2.78 -0.18 25.86
N PHE A 34 3.11 0.13 24.61
CA PHE A 34 2.60 1.27 23.89
C PHE A 34 1.07 1.23 23.77
N ARG A 35 0.50 0.07 23.48
CA ARG A 35 -0.95 -0.12 23.40
C ARG A 35 -1.64 0.12 24.74
N ARG A 36 -1.01 -0.30 25.84
CA ARG A 36 -1.59 -0.10 27.20
C ARG A 36 -1.64 1.37 27.60
N ASP A 37 -0.58 2.10 27.36
CA ASP A 37 -0.49 3.53 27.64
C ASP A 37 0.55 4.20 26.72
N PRO A 38 0.14 4.74 25.56
CA PRO A 38 1.04 5.48 24.67
C PRO A 38 1.62 6.75 25.30
N THR A 39 0.99 7.26 26.37
CA THR A 39 1.39 8.50 27.05
C THR A 39 2.27 8.26 28.27
N ALA A 40 2.53 6.97 28.62
CA ALA A 40 3.36 6.62 29.76
C ALA A 40 4.74 7.30 29.69
N SER A 41 5.22 7.80 30.81
CA SER A 41 6.54 8.44 30.91
C SER A 41 7.71 7.52 30.51
N ALA A 42 7.51 6.20 30.57
CA ALA A 42 8.46 5.20 30.10
C ALA A 42 8.55 5.11 28.57
N ILE A 43 7.56 5.69 27.85
CA ILE A 43 7.55 5.81 26.40
C ILE A 43 8.13 7.18 26.07
N ASN A 44 9.43 7.18 25.78
CA ASN A 44 10.16 8.41 25.53
C ASN A 44 9.95 8.82 24.07
N TYR A 45 9.03 9.76 23.84
CA TYR A 45 8.83 10.36 22.53
C TYR A 45 9.94 11.37 22.25
N GLU A 46 10.70 11.11 21.20
CA GLU A 46 11.69 12.04 20.68
C GLU A 46 11.13 12.70 19.40
N LYS A 47 11.12 14.02 19.37
CA LYS A 47 10.76 14.77 18.16
C LYS A 47 11.87 14.60 17.13
N ILE A 48 11.48 14.33 15.90
CA ILE A 48 12.41 14.26 14.77
C ILE A 48 12.46 15.67 14.16
N GLU A 49 13.54 16.42 14.44
CA GLU A 49 13.64 17.84 14.04
C GLU A 49 13.55 18.08 12.53
N ARG A 50 14.03 17.11 11.73
CA ARG A 50 14.01 17.18 10.27
C ARG A 50 12.75 16.62 9.62
N ALA A 51 11.86 16.00 10.40
CA ALA A 51 10.63 15.47 9.84
C ALA A 51 9.72 16.58 9.29
N LYS A 52 9.27 16.42 8.05
CA LYS A 52 8.32 17.35 7.39
C LYS A 52 6.96 17.33 8.09
N ASP A 53 6.54 16.18 8.60
CA ASP A 53 5.30 16.05 9.35
C ASP A 53 5.56 16.23 10.87
N PRO A 54 5.00 17.29 11.48
CA PRO A 54 5.19 17.56 12.90
C PRO A 54 4.53 16.55 13.84
N LYS A 55 3.67 15.65 13.34
CA LYS A 55 3.03 14.58 14.10
C LYS A 55 3.95 13.37 14.31
N VAL A 56 5.00 13.24 13.50
CA VAL A 56 5.92 12.11 13.55
C VAL A 56 6.82 12.19 14.79
N ARG A 57 6.96 11.06 15.46
CA ARG A 57 7.80 10.88 16.65
C ARG A 57 8.63 9.63 16.53
N SER A 58 9.80 9.62 17.15
CA SER A 58 10.55 8.39 17.36
C SER A 58 10.39 7.90 18.80
N VAL A 59 10.37 6.59 18.96
CA VAL A 59 10.33 5.94 20.26
C VAL A 59 11.42 4.89 20.35
N ARG A 60 12.14 4.86 21.48
CA ARG A 60 13.25 3.95 21.68
C ARG A 60 12.78 2.51 21.91
N ILE A 61 13.23 1.59 21.07
CA ILE A 61 13.09 0.14 21.27
C ILE A 61 14.25 -0.37 22.14
N ASP A 62 15.49 -0.01 21.76
CA ASP A 62 16.71 -0.26 22.54
C ASP A 62 17.79 0.80 22.18
N GLN A 63 19.06 0.51 22.48
CA GLN A 63 20.13 1.48 22.22
C GLN A 63 20.32 1.79 20.73
N GLY A 64 20.07 0.82 19.85
CA GLY A 64 20.33 0.94 18.41
C GLY A 64 19.09 1.08 17.54
N TYR A 65 17.87 0.79 18.05
CA TYR A 65 16.66 0.72 17.24
C TYR A 65 15.57 1.68 17.72
N ARG A 66 14.83 2.22 16.75
CA ARG A 66 13.71 3.14 16.98
C ARG A 66 12.47 2.66 16.23
N ALA A 67 11.31 2.83 16.86
CA ALA A 67 10.03 2.82 16.18
C ALA A 67 9.63 4.24 15.81
N ILE A 68 8.99 4.41 14.65
CA ILE A 68 8.39 5.66 14.21
C ILE A 68 6.89 5.55 14.44
N VAL A 69 6.37 6.57 15.10
CA VAL A 69 4.97 6.67 15.50
C VAL A 69 4.41 8.01 15.04
N VAL A 70 3.18 8.01 14.56
CA VAL A 70 2.42 9.25 14.31
C VAL A 70 1.44 9.46 15.46
N ALA A 71 1.62 10.55 16.19
CA ALA A 71 0.71 10.93 17.25
C ALA A 71 -0.52 11.62 16.66
N PRO A 72 -1.74 11.28 17.08
CA PRO A 72 -2.94 11.90 16.54
C PRO A 72 -2.98 13.39 16.94
N PRO A 73 -3.41 14.30 16.04
CA PRO A 73 -3.66 15.69 16.39
C PRO A 73 -4.88 15.82 17.32
N LEU A 74 -5.90 14.98 17.09
CA LEU A 74 -7.09 14.84 17.94
C LEU A 74 -7.35 13.35 18.21
N GLY A 75 -7.89 13.07 19.40
CA GLY A 75 -8.25 11.70 19.79
C GLY A 75 -7.10 10.88 20.35
N ASP A 76 -7.24 9.56 20.31
CA ASP A 76 -6.39 8.60 21.01
C ASP A 76 -5.90 7.45 20.08
N VAL A 77 -5.88 7.66 18.76
CA VAL A 77 -5.45 6.66 17.78
C VAL A 77 -4.03 6.95 17.30
N TYR A 78 -3.08 6.12 17.67
CA TYR A 78 -1.67 6.23 17.31
C TYR A 78 -1.34 5.31 16.16
N LEU A 79 -0.50 5.77 15.19
CA LEU A 79 -0.07 4.95 14.07
C LEU A 79 1.37 4.47 14.32
N LEU A 80 1.60 3.15 14.23
CA LEU A 80 2.92 2.55 14.17
C LEU A 80 3.29 2.38 12.69
N VAL A 81 4.31 3.10 12.21
CA VAL A 81 4.53 3.26 10.78
C VAL A 81 5.86 2.71 10.26
N TRP A 82 6.90 2.62 11.14
CA TRP A 82 8.21 2.08 10.76
C TRP A 82 8.99 1.62 11.99
N VAL A 83 9.95 0.71 11.80
CA VAL A 83 10.92 0.31 12.82
C VAL A 83 12.25 -0.07 12.17
N ASP A 84 13.35 0.56 12.61
CA ASP A 84 14.69 0.26 12.09
C ASP A 84 15.78 0.74 13.06
N LYS A 85 17.05 0.62 12.63
CA LYS A 85 18.18 1.27 13.30
C LYS A 85 17.95 2.77 13.38
N HIS A 86 18.47 3.40 14.42
CA HIS A 86 18.30 4.82 14.71
C HIS A 86 18.37 5.71 13.46
N ASP A 87 19.49 5.67 12.74
CA ASP A 87 19.72 6.58 11.61
C ASP A 87 18.84 6.26 10.41
N GLU A 88 18.56 4.99 10.15
CA GLU A 88 17.67 4.55 9.07
C GLU A 88 16.22 4.94 9.36
N ALA A 89 15.77 4.75 10.61
CA ALA A 89 14.42 5.14 11.03
C ALA A 89 14.20 6.66 10.90
N TYR A 90 15.20 7.47 11.27
CA TYR A 90 15.11 8.93 11.14
C TYR A 90 15.09 9.35 9.66
N ARG A 91 15.98 8.77 8.81
CA ARG A 91 16.00 9.03 7.36
C ARG A 91 14.67 8.66 6.70
N TRP A 92 14.10 7.52 7.10
CA TRP A 92 12.79 7.09 6.60
C TRP A 92 11.69 8.10 6.92
N ALA A 93 11.72 8.68 8.12
CA ALA A 93 10.70 9.60 8.64
C ALA A 93 10.81 11.03 8.10
N GLU A 94 12.00 11.48 7.65
CA GLU A 94 12.29 12.89 7.34
C GLU A 94 11.32 13.48 6.32
N ASN A 95 11.01 12.76 5.24
CA ASN A 95 10.23 13.28 4.12
C ASN A 95 8.82 12.69 4.02
N ARG A 96 8.38 11.89 4.98
CA ARG A 96 7.03 11.28 4.95
C ARG A 96 6.01 12.12 5.68
N VAL A 97 4.85 12.25 5.06
CA VAL A 97 3.69 12.98 5.57
C VAL A 97 2.51 12.03 5.67
N PHE A 98 1.77 12.16 6.78
CA PHE A 98 0.59 11.38 7.10
C PHE A 98 -0.59 12.33 7.19
N GLU A 99 -1.54 12.23 6.28
CA GLU A 99 -2.70 13.12 6.27
C GLU A 99 -3.97 12.40 5.83
N VAL A 100 -5.10 13.00 6.17
CA VAL A 100 -6.41 12.55 5.70
C VAL A 100 -6.69 13.28 4.39
N ASN A 101 -6.89 12.53 3.31
CA ASN A 101 -7.15 13.10 2.00
C ASN A 101 -8.57 13.68 1.88
N ALA A 102 -8.88 14.31 0.75
CA ALA A 102 -10.18 14.92 0.48
C ALA A 102 -11.37 13.93 0.50
N ARG A 103 -11.10 12.62 0.41
CA ARG A 103 -12.10 11.54 0.49
C ARG A 103 -12.28 10.99 1.90
N GLY A 104 -11.48 11.45 2.86
CA GLY A 104 -11.51 11.00 4.25
C GLY A 104 -10.64 9.78 4.54
N ALA A 105 -9.78 9.35 3.62
CA ALA A 105 -8.84 8.26 3.83
C ALA A 105 -7.50 8.75 4.39
N MET A 106 -6.90 7.95 5.29
CA MET A 106 -5.52 8.17 5.76
C MET A 106 -4.54 7.77 4.68
N GLU A 107 -3.69 8.69 4.28
CA GLU A 107 -2.66 8.50 3.26
C GLU A 107 -1.26 8.79 3.78
N VAL A 108 -0.29 8.14 3.14
CA VAL A 108 1.15 8.32 3.37
C VAL A 108 1.81 8.64 2.05
N TYR A 109 2.58 9.70 2.01
CA TYR A 109 3.37 10.05 0.83
C TYR A 109 4.72 10.66 1.21
N GLU A 110 5.64 10.67 0.26
CA GLU A 110 6.98 11.24 0.43
C GLU A 110 7.08 12.59 -0.28
N VAL A 111 7.39 13.64 0.47
CA VAL A 111 7.61 14.99 -0.09
C VAL A 111 8.99 15.02 -0.72
N GLN A 112 9.05 15.17 -2.05
CA GLN A 112 10.32 15.43 -2.73
C GLN A 112 10.80 16.85 -2.43
N GLU A 113 12.08 17.00 -2.07
CA GLU A 113 12.72 18.29 -2.23
C GLU A 113 12.84 18.59 -3.74
N PRO A 114 12.45 19.79 -4.20
CA PRO A 114 12.67 20.14 -5.59
C PRO A 114 14.16 19.95 -5.90
N ALA A 115 14.46 19.09 -6.86
CA ALA A 115 15.83 18.93 -7.31
C ALA A 115 16.38 20.33 -7.67
N PRO A 116 17.61 20.69 -7.26
CA PRO A 116 18.21 21.95 -7.67
C PRO A 116 18.14 22.01 -9.20
N PRO A 117 17.78 23.18 -9.80
CA PRO A 117 17.63 23.27 -11.24
C PRO A 117 18.87 22.71 -11.90
N ALA A 118 18.71 21.65 -12.67
CA ALA A 118 19.79 21.04 -13.43
C ALA A 118 20.46 22.15 -14.25
N ALA A 119 21.78 22.25 -14.14
CA ALA A 119 22.56 23.17 -14.97
C ALA A 119 22.13 22.96 -16.45
N PRO A 120 21.90 24.03 -17.23
CA PRO A 120 21.36 23.91 -18.56
C PRO A 120 22.22 22.97 -19.41
N ALA A 121 21.70 21.81 -19.76
CA ALA A 121 22.30 20.92 -20.72
C ALA A 121 22.25 21.60 -22.09
N PRO A 122 23.26 21.39 -22.97
CA PRO A 122 23.32 22.03 -24.26
C PRO A 122 22.11 21.65 -25.10
N THR A 123 21.43 22.67 -25.61
CA THR A 123 20.22 22.66 -26.41
C THR A 123 20.28 21.75 -27.63
N ALA A 124 19.65 20.59 -27.54
CA ALA A 124 18.99 20.00 -28.70
C ALA A 124 17.56 20.55 -28.74
N LYS A 125 17.13 21.06 -29.88
CA LYS A 125 15.76 21.51 -30.13
C LYS A 125 14.86 20.26 -30.20
N GLU A 126 14.44 19.78 -29.07
CA GLU A 126 13.34 18.83 -28.97
C GLU A 126 12.06 19.64 -28.82
N VAL A 127 11.12 19.39 -29.73
CA VAL A 127 9.73 19.86 -29.58
C VAL A 127 9.24 19.25 -28.26
N PRO A 128 8.80 20.04 -27.27
CA PRO A 128 8.36 19.49 -26.00
C PRO A 128 7.16 18.58 -26.26
N GLU A 129 7.30 17.30 -25.91
CA GLU A 129 6.17 16.38 -25.92
C GLU A 129 5.07 16.93 -24.99
N PRO A 130 3.78 16.85 -25.39
CA PRO A 130 2.68 17.33 -24.55
C PRO A 130 2.67 16.59 -23.22
N ALA A 131 2.30 17.26 -22.14
CA ALA A 131 2.18 16.62 -20.85
C ALA A 131 1.09 15.55 -20.90
N LEU A 132 1.32 14.40 -20.24
CA LEU A 132 0.39 13.27 -20.25
C LEU A 132 -0.99 13.62 -19.69
N LEU A 133 -1.07 14.65 -18.83
CA LEU A 133 -2.28 15.04 -18.10
C LEU A 133 -2.72 16.49 -18.39
N ASP A 134 -2.39 17.05 -19.57
CA ASP A 134 -2.77 18.41 -19.96
C ASP A 134 -4.30 18.63 -19.97
N GLY A 135 -5.09 17.56 -20.14
CA GLY A 135 -6.56 17.62 -20.17
C GLY A 135 -7.24 17.77 -18.80
N PHE A 136 -6.49 17.68 -17.69
CA PHE A 136 -7.06 17.68 -16.33
C PHE A 136 -6.62 18.94 -15.57
N SER A 137 -7.50 19.50 -14.72
CA SER A 137 -7.17 20.64 -13.85
C SER A 137 -6.44 20.18 -12.58
N ASP A 138 -5.83 21.13 -11.85
CA ASP A 138 -5.23 20.83 -10.54
C ASP A 138 -6.28 20.34 -9.54
N GLY A 139 -7.51 20.86 -9.65
CA GLY A 139 -8.65 20.38 -8.86
C GLY A 139 -8.99 18.93 -9.16
N ASP A 140 -8.93 18.50 -10.42
CA ASP A 140 -9.19 17.11 -10.81
C ASP A 140 -8.12 16.17 -10.23
N LEU A 141 -6.85 16.60 -10.27
CA LEU A 141 -5.75 15.84 -9.68
C LEU A 141 -5.89 15.72 -8.16
N ASN A 142 -6.30 16.79 -7.47
CA ASN A 142 -6.57 16.73 -6.04
C ASN A 142 -7.77 15.80 -5.73
N LEU A 143 -8.84 15.83 -6.54
CA LEU A 143 -10.01 14.96 -6.37
C LEU A 143 -9.66 13.48 -6.46
N VAL A 144 -8.69 13.11 -7.31
CA VAL A 144 -8.22 11.73 -7.40
C VAL A 144 -7.14 11.38 -6.36
N GLY A 145 -6.87 12.28 -5.41
CA GLY A 145 -6.01 12.02 -4.25
C GLY A 145 -4.56 12.46 -4.43
N VAL A 146 -4.21 13.22 -5.46
CA VAL A 146 -2.86 13.79 -5.60
C VAL A 146 -2.68 14.91 -4.56
N PRO A 147 -1.73 14.79 -3.61
CA PRO A 147 -1.45 15.83 -2.64
C PRO A 147 -1.02 17.13 -3.33
N GLN A 148 -1.49 18.26 -2.83
CA GLN A 148 -1.18 19.59 -3.39
C GLN A 148 0.32 19.84 -3.64
N PRO A 149 1.25 19.45 -2.75
CA PRO A 149 2.68 19.62 -3.00
C PRO A 149 3.23 18.81 -4.18
N LEU A 150 2.55 17.74 -4.60
CA LEU A 150 2.98 16.84 -5.68
C LEU A 150 2.30 17.15 -7.02
N VAL A 151 1.28 18.01 -7.05
CA VAL A 151 0.59 18.42 -8.29
C VAL A 151 1.57 18.95 -9.35
N PRO A 152 2.56 19.82 -9.03
CA PRO A 152 3.53 20.29 -10.02
C PRO A 152 4.36 19.16 -10.64
N ALA A 153 4.72 18.14 -9.85
CA ALA A 153 5.47 16.98 -10.34
C ALA A 153 4.61 16.10 -11.25
N VAL A 154 3.34 15.89 -10.91
CA VAL A 154 2.37 15.18 -11.77
C VAL A 154 2.13 15.92 -13.09
N ARG A 155 2.07 17.25 -13.06
CA ARG A 155 1.97 18.09 -14.26
C ARG A 155 3.19 17.99 -15.19
N ALA A 156 4.35 17.70 -14.63
CA ALA A 156 5.60 17.60 -15.39
C ALA A 156 5.76 16.25 -16.13
N LEU A 157 4.86 15.29 -15.93
CA LEU A 157 4.94 13.97 -16.57
C LEU A 157 4.84 14.06 -18.08
N ARG A 158 5.83 13.48 -18.78
CA ARG A 158 5.92 13.43 -20.24
C ARG A 158 5.95 11.99 -20.76
N SER A 159 6.43 11.05 -19.95
CA SER A 159 6.60 9.66 -20.36
C SER A 159 6.07 8.69 -19.30
N GLN A 160 5.85 7.44 -19.71
CA GLN A 160 5.49 6.36 -18.80
C GLN A 160 6.61 6.11 -17.76
N GLN A 161 7.87 6.34 -18.13
CA GLN A 161 8.99 6.18 -17.21
C GLN A 161 8.97 7.24 -16.08
N ASP A 162 8.58 8.47 -16.42
CA ASP A 162 8.40 9.53 -15.41
C ASP A 162 7.30 9.15 -14.43
N LEU A 163 6.19 8.59 -14.93
CA LEU A 163 5.09 8.12 -14.12
C LEU A 163 5.51 6.97 -13.21
N ASP A 164 6.24 5.98 -13.72
CA ASP A 164 6.74 4.84 -12.93
C ASP A 164 7.71 5.31 -11.82
N HIS A 165 8.48 6.36 -12.08
CA HIS A 165 9.36 6.95 -11.09
C HIS A 165 8.58 7.75 -10.03
N LEU A 166 7.63 8.58 -10.46
CA LEU A 166 6.84 9.44 -9.58
C LEU A 166 5.84 8.64 -8.73
N SER A 167 5.33 7.51 -9.22
CA SER A 167 4.36 6.67 -8.51
C SER A 167 4.84 6.19 -7.14
N ARG A 168 6.15 6.14 -6.91
CA ARG A 168 6.76 5.76 -5.62
C ARG A 168 6.59 6.82 -4.54
N TYR A 169 6.31 8.05 -4.93
CA TYR A 169 6.20 9.22 -4.05
C TYR A 169 4.74 9.65 -3.85
N LEU A 170 3.85 9.16 -4.70
CA LEU A 170 2.41 9.40 -4.58
C LEU A 170 1.80 8.42 -3.57
N PRO A 171 0.72 8.84 -2.88
CA PRO A 171 -0.16 7.88 -2.20
C PRO A 171 -0.61 6.80 -3.17
N THR A 172 -0.76 5.57 -2.70
CA THR A 172 -1.07 4.41 -3.56
C THR A 172 -2.32 4.64 -4.40
N SER A 173 -3.39 5.17 -3.80
CA SER A 173 -4.65 5.47 -4.49
C SER A 173 -4.49 6.55 -5.56
N ALA A 174 -3.69 7.59 -5.26
CA ALA A 174 -3.40 8.67 -6.21
C ALA A 174 -2.53 8.18 -7.38
N ALA A 175 -1.54 7.33 -7.11
CA ALA A 175 -0.72 6.72 -8.14
C ALA A 175 -1.56 5.87 -9.11
N ASP A 176 -2.47 5.04 -8.57
CA ASP A 176 -3.39 4.22 -9.36
C ASP A 176 -4.34 5.09 -10.20
N ALA A 177 -4.90 6.13 -9.60
CA ALA A 177 -5.78 7.07 -10.29
C ALA A 177 -5.06 7.81 -11.44
N VAL A 178 -3.86 8.34 -11.19
CA VAL A 178 -3.04 9.00 -12.22
C VAL A 178 -2.70 8.03 -13.36
N MET A 179 -2.37 6.77 -13.06
CA MET A 179 -2.14 5.75 -14.08
C MET A 179 -3.38 5.46 -14.92
N CYS A 180 -4.57 5.43 -14.31
CA CYS A 180 -5.84 5.28 -15.05
C CYS A 180 -6.11 6.48 -15.97
N LEU A 181 -5.89 7.71 -15.47
CA LEU A 181 -6.04 8.92 -16.31
C LEU A 181 -5.08 8.93 -17.49
N VAL A 182 -3.81 8.56 -17.28
CA VAL A 182 -2.81 8.42 -18.37
C VAL A 182 -3.19 7.29 -19.34
N ALA A 183 -3.84 6.24 -18.88
CA ALA A 183 -4.36 5.16 -19.71
C ALA A 183 -5.62 5.54 -20.52
N GLY A 184 -6.13 6.78 -20.38
CA GLY A 184 -7.26 7.32 -21.12
C GLY A 184 -8.63 7.12 -20.48
N TYR A 185 -8.70 6.76 -19.20
CA TYR A 185 -9.97 6.76 -18.46
C TYR A 185 -10.43 8.20 -18.18
N SER A 186 -11.75 8.41 -18.19
CA SER A 186 -12.30 9.71 -17.79
C SER A 186 -12.20 9.93 -16.29
N LEU A 187 -12.19 11.20 -15.87
CA LEU A 187 -12.19 11.55 -14.44
C LEU A 187 -13.36 10.88 -13.71
N GLU A 188 -14.56 10.88 -14.31
CA GLU A 188 -15.76 10.26 -13.75
C GLU A 188 -15.58 8.75 -13.53
N GLN A 189 -15.00 8.04 -14.49
CA GLN A 189 -14.71 6.61 -14.39
C GLN A 189 -13.71 6.31 -13.27
N VAL A 190 -12.69 7.14 -13.13
CA VAL A 190 -11.69 7.00 -12.07
C VAL A 190 -12.30 7.27 -10.70
N LEU A 191 -13.10 8.34 -10.58
CA LEU A 191 -13.80 8.67 -9.33
C LEU A 191 -14.85 7.60 -8.95
N GLU A 192 -15.60 7.08 -9.93
CA GLU A 192 -16.54 5.98 -9.70
C GLU A 192 -15.82 4.74 -9.17
N GLU A 193 -14.65 4.38 -9.73
CA GLU A 193 -13.87 3.24 -9.28
C GLU A 193 -13.27 3.48 -7.88
N LEU A 194 -12.81 4.69 -7.57
CA LEU A 194 -12.30 5.07 -6.26
C LEU A 194 -13.36 5.12 -5.18
N THR A 195 -14.60 5.49 -5.54
CA THR A 195 -15.72 5.63 -4.58
C THR A 195 -16.62 4.40 -4.53
N ARG A 196 -16.38 3.41 -5.39
CA ARG A 196 -17.21 2.21 -5.49
C ARG A 196 -17.14 1.38 -4.22
N ALA A 197 -18.12 1.58 -3.34
CA ALA A 197 -18.33 0.75 -2.16
C ALA A 197 -18.64 -0.71 -2.55
N PRO A 198 -18.32 -1.70 -1.71
CA PRO A 198 -18.82 -3.07 -1.89
C PRO A 198 -20.35 -3.09 -1.91
N GLU A 199 -20.94 -3.83 -2.84
CA GLU A 199 -22.38 -3.82 -3.16
C GLU A 199 -23.34 -4.32 -2.04
N GLU A 200 -22.99 -4.31 -0.77
CA GLU A 200 -23.83 -4.81 0.33
C GLU A 200 -24.19 -3.76 1.40
N GLU A 201 -23.93 -2.47 1.19
CA GLU A 201 -24.44 -1.45 2.11
C GLU A 201 -25.55 -0.60 1.46
N PRO A 202 -26.68 -0.35 2.18
CA PRO A 202 -27.75 0.52 1.71
C PRO A 202 -27.20 1.94 1.48
N PRO A 203 -27.85 2.77 0.64
CA PRO A 203 -27.34 4.08 0.28
C PRO A 203 -27.08 4.91 1.53
N VAL A 204 -25.81 5.17 1.78
CA VAL A 204 -25.35 6.00 2.90
C VAL A 204 -25.80 7.42 2.62
N ALA A 205 -26.50 7.99 3.62
CA ALA A 205 -26.74 9.42 3.72
C ALA A 205 -25.45 10.22 3.42
N GLU A 206 -25.62 11.47 2.98
CA GLU A 206 -24.61 12.46 2.61
C GLU A 206 -23.17 12.14 3.07
N PRO A 207 -22.16 12.31 2.20
CA PRO A 207 -20.78 11.95 2.54
C PRO A 207 -20.42 12.58 3.89
N PRO A 208 -19.88 11.79 4.83
CA PRO A 208 -19.55 12.29 6.16
C PRO A 208 -18.56 13.45 6.00
N LYS A 209 -18.79 14.51 6.77
CA LYS A 209 -17.92 15.67 6.79
C LYS A 209 -16.51 15.19 7.12
N VAL A 210 -15.58 15.35 6.18
CA VAL A 210 -14.20 14.93 6.37
C VAL A 210 -13.57 15.82 7.45
N GLU A 211 -13.17 15.21 8.56
CA GLU A 211 -12.43 15.85 9.64
C GLU A 211 -10.95 15.48 9.47
N PRO A 212 -10.08 16.40 8.97
CA PRO A 212 -8.68 16.06 8.64
C PRO A 212 -7.84 15.59 9.83
N GLU A 213 -8.31 15.85 11.06
CA GLU A 213 -7.62 15.50 12.29
C GLU A 213 -8.17 14.26 12.99
N ASP A 214 -9.29 13.70 12.51
CA ASP A 214 -9.89 12.48 13.06
C ASP A 214 -9.32 11.22 12.39
N PHE A 215 -8.23 10.69 12.96
CA PHE A 215 -7.59 9.47 12.49
C PHE A 215 -8.48 8.24 12.65
N LEU A 216 -9.37 8.23 13.66
CA LEU A 216 -10.27 7.08 13.86
C LEU A 216 -11.26 6.96 12.70
N GLN A 217 -11.86 8.07 12.30
CA GLN A 217 -12.76 8.09 11.15
C GLN A 217 -12.01 7.75 9.86
N ALA A 218 -10.83 8.35 9.66
CA ALA A 218 -10.02 8.11 8.48
C ALA A 218 -9.59 6.64 8.33
N LEU A 219 -9.26 5.96 9.42
CA LEU A 219 -8.87 4.54 9.41
C LEU A 219 -10.04 3.58 9.15
N GLN A 220 -11.30 4.03 9.27
CA GLN A 220 -12.46 3.24 8.86
C GLN A 220 -12.69 3.28 7.35
N HIS A 221 -12.07 4.22 6.66
CA HIS A 221 -12.18 4.31 5.21
C HIS A 221 -11.56 3.07 4.53
N PRO A 222 -12.20 2.47 3.51
CA PRO A 222 -11.70 1.25 2.84
C PRO A 222 -10.30 1.38 2.28
N GLU A 223 -9.90 2.56 1.80
CA GLU A 223 -8.54 2.83 1.31
C GLU A 223 -7.51 2.79 2.43
N SER A 224 -7.82 3.37 3.60
CA SER A 224 -6.92 3.35 4.76
C SER A 224 -6.70 1.94 5.29
N GLN A 225 -7.74 1.11 5.26
CA GLN A 225 -7.67 -0.29 5.67
C GLN A 225 -6.78 -1.15 4.77
N GLN A 226 -6.39 -0.66 3.60
CA GLN A 226 -5.39 -1.32 2.74
C GLN A 226 -3.97 -1.22 3.29
N THR A 227 -3.71 -0.21 4.09
CA THR A 227 -2.38 0.15 4.54
C THR A 227 -2.24 0.09 6.06
N PHE A 228 -3.35 0.26 6.79
CA PHE A 228 -3.37 0.31 8.25
C PHE A 228 -4.28 -0.76 8.84
N HIS A 229 -3.77 -1.49 9.83
CA HIS A 229 -4.51 -2.48 10.62
C HIS A 229 -4.78 -1.92 12.01
N VAL A 230 -6.06 -1.63 12.30
CA VAL A 230 -6.47 -1.21 13.64
C VAL A 230 -6.45 -2.41 14.57
N VAL A 231 -5.69 -2.31 15.65
CA VAL A 231 -5.56 -3.38 16.65
C VAL A 231 -6.70 -3.29 17.65
N GLU A 232 -7.57 -4.27 17.68
CA GLU A 232 -8.75 -4.28 18.54
C GLU A 232 -8.50 -5.00 19.87
N SER A 233 -7.71 -6.09 19.86
CA SER A 233 -7.46 -6.91 21.05
C SER A 233 -5.97 -7.25 21.25
N GLU A 234 -5.62 -7.88 22.39
CA GLU A 234 -4.26 -8.42 22.61
C GLU A 234 -4.01 -9.66 21.73
N GLU A 235 -5.04 -10.45 21.51
CA GLU A 235 -5.00 -11.62 20.64
C GLU A 235 -4.77 -11.21 19.18
N ASP A 236 -5.46 -10.17 18.71
CA ASP A 236 -5.30 -9.58 17.39
C ASP A 236 -3.86 -9.05 17.20
N LEU A 237 -3.35 -8.29 18.17
CA LEU A 237 -1.95 -7.84 18.17
C LEU A 237 -0.96 -9.00 18.09
N ALA A 238 -1.20 -10.05 18.88
CA ALA A 238 -0.35 -11.23 18.89
C ALA A 238 -0.41 -11.96 17.52
N GLU A 239 -1.58 -12.07 16.93
CA GLU A 239 -1.75 -12.64 15.58
C GLU A 239 -1.00 -11.81 14.54
N ILE A 240 -1.17 -10.49 14.56
CA ILE A 240 -0.49 -9.55 13.66
C ILE A 240 1.03 -9.67 13.77
N LEU A 241 1.60 -9.58 14.96
CA LEU A 241 3.06 -9.56 15.16
C LEU A 241 3.73 -10.95 15.10
N ASN A 242 2.98 -12.04 15.26
CA ASN A 242 3.50 -13.40 15.19
C ASN A 242 3.26 -14.07 13.84
N ALA A 243 2.43 -13.48 12.97
CA ALA A 243 2.22 -14.01 11.64
C ALA A 243 3.54 -14.04 10.86
N PRO A 244 3.86 -15.13 10.15
CA PRO A 244 5.00 -15.16 9.26
C PRO A 244 4.91 -14.02 8.24
N LEU A 245 6.05 -13.41 7.88
CA LEU A 245 6.11 -12.34 6.88
C LEU A 245 5.43 -12.74 5.57
N GLU A 246 5.56 -14.02 5.20
CA GLU A 246 4.92 -14.59 4.03
C GLU A 246 3.39 -14.50 4.09
N ARG A 247 2.79 -14.56 5.27
CA ARG A 247 1.34 -14.39 5.45
C ARG A 247 0.89 -12.97 5.12
N TRP A 248 1.69 -11.97 5.48
CA TRP A 248 1.43 -10.56 5.16
C TRP A 248 1.65 -10.25 3.69
N ARG A 249 2.68 -10.83 3.09
CA ARG A 249 2.95 -10.69 1.64
C ARG A 249 1.85 -11.27 0.75
N ILE A 250 1.08 -12.24 1.27
CA ILE A 250 -0.06 -12.84 0.57
C ILE A 250 -1.41 -12.52 1.22
N PHE A 251 -1.44 -11.54 2.14
CA PHE A 251 -2.69 -11.10 2.75
C PHE A 251 -3.57 -10.41 1.72
N LEU A 252 -4.80 -10.91 1.59
CA LEU A 252 -5.78 -10.36 0.66
C LEU A 252 -6.68 -9.35 1.37
N HIS A 253 -6.48 -8.09 1.05
CA HIS A 253 -7.31 -7.02 1.57
C HIS A 253 -8.80 -7.22 1.21
N PRO A 254 -9.77 -6.80 2.03
CA PRO A 254 -11.20 -6.94 1.74
C PRO A 254 -11.62 -6.42 0.36
N THR A 255 -11.11 -5.26 -0.08
CA THR A 255 -11.39 -4.71 -1.42
C THR A 255 -10.81 -5.55 -2.55
N GLN A 256 -9.62 -6.12 -2.35
CA GLN A 256 -8.98 -7.03 -3.31
C GLN A 256 -9.67 -8.40 -3.33
N ARG A 257 -10.32 -8.80 -2.22
CA ARG A 257 -11.04 -10.08 -2.13
C ARG A 257 -12.12 -10.18 -3.19
N ARG A 258 -12.85 -9.09 -3.45
CA ARG A 258 -13.86 -9.04 -4.51
C ARG A 258 -13.23 -9.35 -5.87
N LEU A 259 -12.13 -8.68 -6.23
CA LEU A 259 -11.40 -8.94 -7.49
C LEU A 259 -10.92 -10.39 -7.61
N ALA A 260 -10.45 -10.96 -6.50
CA ALA A 260 -9.98 -12.34 -6.47
C ALA A 260 -11.11 -13.36 -6.59
N THR A 261 -12.34 -13.07 -6.12
CA THR A 261 -13.46 -14.02 -6.04
C THR A 261 -14.60 -13.77 -7.02
N GLN A 262 -14.66 -12.59 -7.65
CA GLN A 262 -15.72 -12.23 -8.58
C GLN A 262 -15.69 -13.10 -9.84
N ASN A 263 -16.88 -13.47 -10.34
CA ASN A 263 -17.03 -14.16 -11.63
C ASN A 263 -17.06 -13.14 -12.77
N PHE A 264 -16.01 -13.15 -13.59
CA PHE A 264 -15.94 -12.34 -14.80
C PHE A 264 -16.49 -13.11 -15.99
N ARG A 265 -17.28 -12.45 -16.84
CA ARG A 265 -17.83 -13.05 -18.08
C ARG A 265 -16.85 -13.01 -19.26
N GLY A 266 -15.63 -12.55 -19.04
CA GLY A 266 -14.58 -12.40 -20.06
C GLY A 266 -13.25 -12.07 -19.43
N PRO A 267 -12.27 -11.60 -20.23
CA PRO A 267 -10.98 -11.15 -19.72
C PRO A 267 -11.13 -10.05 -18.69
N ALA A 268 -10.40 -10.17 -17.57
CA ALA A 268 -10.33 -9.15 -16.55
C ALA A 268 -8.91 -8.58 -16.46
N ARG A 269 -8.78 -7.27 -16.33
CA ARG A 269 -7.50 -6.58 -16.14
C ARG A 269 -7.49 -5.90 -14.79
N VAL A 270 -6.47 -6.20 -13.97
CA VAL A 270 -6.22 -5.55 -12.69
C VAL A 270 -5.12 -4.53 -12.88
N LEU A 271 -5.45 -3.26 -12.67
CA LEU A 271 -4.53 -2.13 -12.77
C LEU A 271 -4.12 -1.70 -11.37
N GLY A 272 -2.96 -1.05 -11.27
CA GLY A 272 -2.45 -0.51 -10.02
C GLY A 272 -0.93 -0.31 -10.07
N GLY A 273 -0.40 0.59 -9.26
CA GLY A 273 1.02 0.92 -9.13
C GLY A 273 1.90 -0.23 -8.63
N ALA A 274 3.20 0.04 -8.49
CA ALA A 274 4.12 -0.91 -7.86
C ALA A 274 3.77 -1.06 -6.37
N GLY A 275 3.71 -2.30 -5.87
CA GLY A 275 3.41 -2.55 -4.44
C GLY A 275 1.93 -2.61 -4.07
N THR A 276 0.99 -2.32 -4.97
CA THR A 276 -0.47 -2.31 -4.70
C THR A 276 -1.11 -3.69 -4.51
N GLY A 277 -0.32 -4.75 -4.43
CA GLY A 277 -0.82 -6.10 -4.19
C GLY A 277 -1.42 -6.83 -5.40
N LYS A 278 -1.19 -6.37 -6.66
CA LYS A 278 -1.66 -7.07 -7.87
C LYS A 278 -1.28 -8.55 -7.90
N THR A 279 -0.06 -8.86 -7.47
CA THR A 279 0.43 -10.25 -7.37
C THR A 279 -0.36 -11.02 -6.30
N VAL A 280 -0.73 -10.39 -5.20
CA VAL A 280 -1.55 -10.99 -4.16
C VAL A 280 -2.94 -11.34 -4.71
N VAL A 281 -3.58 -10.40 -5.42
CA VAL A 281 -4.86 -10.65 -6.12
C VAL A 281 -4.73 -11.83 -7.08
N LEU A 282 -3.65 -11.89 -7.87
CA LEU A 282 -3.38 -13.01 -8.79
C LEU A 282 -3.32 -14.35 -8.07
N LEU A 283 -2.55 -14.44 -6.97
CA LEU A 283 -2.38 -15.68 -6.18
C LEU A 283 -3.73 -16.16 -5.62
N HIS A 284 -4.48 -15.25 -5.00
CA HIS A 284 -5.79 -15.56 -4.44
C HIS A 284 -6.83 -15.88 -5.51
N ARG A 285 -6.74 -15.20 -6.67
CA ARG A 285 -7.60 -15.52 -7.83
C ARG A 285 -7.34 -16.93 -8.33
N ALA A 286 -6.09 -17.31 -8.52
CA ALA A 286 -5.71 -18.66 -8.94
C ALA A 286 -6.22 -19.70 -7.93
N ALA A 287 -6.02 -19.48 -6.63
CA ALA A 287 -6.52 -20.35 -5.57
C ALA A 287 -8.06 -20.46 -5.58
N HIS A 288 -8.77 -19.33 -5.74
CA HIS A 288 -10.23 -19.30 -5.82
C HIS A 288 -10.75 -20.07 -7.04
N LEU A 289 -10.15 -19.82 -8.21
CA LEU A 289 -10.52 -20.53 -9.44
C LEU A 289 -10.32 -22.05 -9.32
N ALA A 290 -9.19 -22.48 -8.74
CA ALA A 290 -8.90 -23.88 -8.53
C ALA A 290 -9.85 -24.56 -7.53
N ARG A 291 -10.29 -23.85 -6.48
CA ARG A 291 -11.17 -24.40 -5.45
C ARG A 291 -12.65 -24.38 -5.82
N LYS A 292 -13.09 -23.34 -6.54
CA LYS A 292 -14.52 -23.03 -6.67
C LYS A 292 -15.06 -23.08 -8.10
N VAL A 293 -14.22 -22.81 -9.09
CA VAL A 293 -14.67 -22.70 -10.50
C VAL A 293 -14.18 -23.89 -11.32
N PHE A 294 -12.86 -24.11 -11.35
CA PHE A 294 -12.20 -25.21 -12.05
C PHE A 294 -11.82 -26.29 -11.04
N ASN A 295 -12.83 -26.97 -10.49
CA ASN A 295 -12.67 -27.86 -9.35
C ASN A 295 -12.59 -29.36 -9.72
N GLN A 296 -12.64 -29.70 -11.01
CA GLN A 296 -12.48 -31.07 -11.45
C GLN A 296 -11.00 -31.53 -11.44
N PRO A 297 -10.70 -32.79 -11.22
CA PRO A 297 -9.31 -33.27 -11.15
C PRO A 297 -8.47 -32.98 -12.39
N GLN A 298 -9.10 -32.91 -13.56
CA GLN A 298 -8.44 -32.63 -14.84
C GLN A 298 -8.25 -31.15 -15.13
N ASP A 299 -8.94 -30.28 -14.39
CA ASP A 299 -8.84 -28.82 -14.60
C ASP A 299 -7.44 -28.34 -14.26
N ARG A 300 -6.92 -27.44 -15.08
CA ARG A 300 -5.62 -26.81 -14.90
C ARG A 300 -5.75 -25.28 -15.03
N ILE A 301 -5.02 -24.57 -14.19
CA ILE A 301 -4.90 -23.12 -14.23
C ILE A 301 -3.47 -22.78 -14.57
N LEU A 302 -3.27 -22.03 -15.64
CA LEU A 302 -1.97 -21.56 -16.06
C LEU A 302 -1.74 -20.12 -15.52
N VAL A 303 -0.66 -19.93 -14.78
CA VAL A 303 -0.15 -18.63 -14.35
C VAL A 303 1.18 -18.38 -15.07
N THR A 304 1.24 -17.34 -15.88
CA THR A 304 2.46 -16.98 -16.60
C THR A 304 3.05 -15.68 -16.09
N THR A 305 4.37 -15.60 -16.12
CA THR A 305 5.13 -14.40 -15.82
C THR A 305 6.23 -14.19 -16.86
N TYR A 306 6.87 -13.03 -16.85
CA TYR A 306 7.96 -12.75 -17.78
C TYR A 306 9.28 -13.41 -17.36
N THR A 307 9.61 -13.41 -16.06
CA THR A 307 10.90 -13.92 -15.56
C THR A 307 10.77 -15.27 -14.85
N ARG A 308 11.85 -16.07 -14.88
CA ARG A 308 11.92 -17.37 -14.18
C ARG A 308 11.89 -17.19 -12.66
N ASN A 309 12.57 -16.17 -12.16
CA ASN A 309 12.62 -15.91 -10.71
C ASN A 309 11.23 -15.60 -10.15
N LEU A 310 10.47 -14.74 -10.82
CA LEU A 310 9.09 -14.45 -10.42
C LEU A 310 8.20 -15.69 -10.53
N ALA A 311 8.39 -16.55 -11.54
CA ALA A 311 7.64 -17.82 -11.62
C ALA A 311 7.92 -18.75 -10.43
N ASN A 312 9.16 -18.81 -9.97
CA ASN A 312 9.52 -19.60 -8.79
C ASN A 312 8.89 -19.01 -7.51
N ASP A 313 9.01 -17.70 -7.31
CA ASP A 313 8.40 -17.02 -6.15
C ASP A 313 6.88 -17.19 -6.10
N LEU A 314 6.20 -17.10 -7.25
CA LEU A 314 4.75 -17.31 -7.33
C LEU A 314 4.38 -18.77 -7.01
N ARG A 315 5.17 -19.73 -7.48
CA ARG A 315 4.95 -21.15 -7.18
C ARG A 315 5.08 -21.44 -5.69
N ASP A 316 6.14 -20.91 -5.06
CA ASP A 316 6.38 -21.06 -3.64
C ASP A 316 5.25 -20.42 -2.80
N ASN A 317 4.80 -19.22 -3.18
CA ASN A 317 3.69 -18.55 -2.52
C ASN A 317 2.37 -19.31 -2.71
N LEU A 318 2.07 -19.86 -3.89
CA LEU A 318 0.87 -20.67 -4.13
C LEU A 318 0.90 -21.98 -3.35
N SER A 319 2.05 -22.65 -3.27
CA SER A 319 2.18 -23.88 -2.49
C SER A 319 1.90 -23.68 -1.00
N ARG A 320 2.18 -22.49 -0.46
CA ARG A 320 1.87 -22.09 0.92
C ARG A 320 0.44 -21.62 1.09
N LEU A 321 -0.08 -20.85 0.11
CA LEU A 321 -1.44 -20.28 0.17
C LEU A 321 -2.53 -21.33 -0.03
N CYS A 322 -2.31 -22.28 -0.91
CA CYS A 322 -3.30 -23.27 -1.32
C CYS A 322 -2.68 -24.64 -1.59
N PRO A 323 -2.06 -25.29 -0.57
CA PRO A 323 -1.41 -26.59 -0.72
C PRO A 323 -2.37 -27.69 -1.21
N ASP A 324 -3.66 -27.54 -0.94
CA ASP A 324 -4.75 -28.44 -1.31
C ASP A 324 -5.05 -28.48 -2.82
N VAL A 325 -4.68 -27.44 -3.56
CA VAL A 325 -4.97 -27.30 -5.01
C VAL A 325 -3.78 -26.82 -5.83
N SER A 326 -2.62 -26.66 -5.23
CA SER A 326 -1.43 -26.12 -5.88
C SER A 326 -0.93 -27.00 -7.04
N ASP A 327 -1.19 -28.30 -7.01
CA ASP A 327 -0.89 -29.26 -8.07
C ASP A 327 -1.67 -29.03 -9.37
N ARG A 328 -2.81 -28.31 -9.28
CA ARG A 328 -3.63 -27.93 -10.43
C ARG A 328 -3.32 -26.53 -10.96
N ILE A 329 -2.39 -25.81 -10.32
CA ILE A 329 -1.96 -24.48 -10.74
C ILE A 329 -0.55 -24.55 -11.30
N GLU A 330 -0.45 -24.51 -12.61
CA GLU A 330 0.84 -24.48 -13.30
C GLU A 330 1.40 -23.05 -13.33
N VAL A 331 2.61 -22.84 -12.81
CA VAL A 331 3.29 -21.55 -12.82
C VAL A 331 4.56 -21.65 -13.65
N THR A 332 4.65 -20.87 -14.72
CA THR A 332 5.80 -20.88 -15.61
C THR A 332 6.08 -19.50 -16.21
N ASN A 333 7.24 -19.31 -16.83
CA ASN A 333 7.47 -18.10 -17.60
C ASN A 333 6.92 -18.25 -19.02
N LEU A 334 6.50 -17.14 -19.62
CA LEU A 334 5.85 -17.10 -20.92
C LEU A 334 6.71 -17.74 -22.03
N HIS A 335 8.02 -17.50 -22.04
CA HIS A 335 8.92 -18.04 -23.06
C HIS A 335 9.01 -19.57 -22.99
N ARG A 336 9.11 -20.12 -21.78
CA ARG A 336 9.15 -21.56 -21.58
C ARG A 336 7.83 -22.20 -22.01
N TRP A 337 6.72 -21.63 -21.58
CA TRP A 337 5.40 -22.12 -21.95
C TRP A 337 5.19 -22.13 -23.49
N ALA A 338 5.55 -21.01 -24.14
CA ALA A 338 5.42 -20.91 -25.61
C ALA A 338 6.30 -21.94 -26.34
N HIS A 339 7.52 -22.18 -25.86
CA HIS A 339 8.42 -23.18 -26.43
C HIS A 339 7.86 -24.62 -26.27
N GLU A 340 7.35 -24.95 -25.09
CA GLU A 340 6.76 -26.27 -24.81
C GLU A 340 5.48 -26.48 -25.64
N TYR A 341 4.64 -25.43 -25.76
CA TYR A 341 3.42 -25.47 -26.58
C TYR A 341 3.69 -25.65 -28.08
N LEU A 342 4.75 -25.02 -28.62
CA LEU A 342 5.13 -25.15 -30.03
C LEU A 342 5.85 -26.47 -30.34
N ALA A 343 6.37 -27.13 -29.33
CA ALA A 343 7.06 -28.42 -29.46
C ALA A 343 6.13 -29.65 -29.25
N SER A 344 4.91 -29.42 -28.76
CA SER A 344 3.86 -30.44 -28.60
C SER A 344 3.01 -30.59 -29.87
#